data_d2ce19de60cb3a014007e4e543807617
#
_entry.id   d2ce19de60cb3a014007e4e543807617
#
_cell.length_a   1.000
_cell.length_b   1.000
_cell.length_c   1.000
_cell.angle_alpha   90.00
_cell.angle_beta   90.00
_cell.angle_gamma   90.00
#
_symmetry.space_group_name_H-M   'P 1'
#
loop_
_entity.id
_entity.type
_entity.pdbx_description
1 polymer ?
#
loop_
_entity_poly.entity_id
_entity_poly.type
_entity_poly.pdbx_seq_one_letter_code
_entity_poly.pdbx_strand_id
1 'polypeptide(L)'
;ICVDNVILFPAIKQYGKPWVRVISCSENEIEDEDIPPHLSGCGENDHACHQRYRDHFNAVIKPIHDDFNAFLIAHDEAPYPIGQFFEASPYLNLLLYPEAAKFKRRHPLDPAKFQYLEGCVRQEKPYTVPTFAKNNDGPLLYVSFGSLGAGDVDLLKRIIATLGKTRYRALVNVGGYKDQYAQVPENVIVESWFPQPSVIPQVDAVIHHGGNNSFTECLYFGKPAIIMPYVWDGHDNATRVEETGHGFGMPRYDWTDAELIARIETCLTDPAIKAKLAKTSAQMQAQNGPEKAAGLLEKLL
;
A
#
# COMPACT_ATOMS: atom_id res chain seq x y z
N ILE A 1 14.47 8.27 19.02
CA ILE A 1 14.45 8.83 17.66
C ILE A 1 13.68 7.85 16.78
N CYS A 2 12.72 8.32 15.98
CA CYS A 2 12.00 7.51 15.01
C CYS A 2 12.56 7.79 13.61
N VAL A 3 12.82 6.74 12.84
CA VAL A 3 13.54 6.80 11.56
C VAL A 3 12.85 5.94 10.50
N ASP A 4 12.68 6.53 9.32
CA ASP A 4 12.29 5.84 8.08
C ASP A 4 13.16 6.35 6.91
N ASN A 5 14.48 6.43 7.12
CA ASN A 5 15.44 6.93 6.12
C ASN A 5 16.82 6.31 6.31
N VAL A 6 17.32 5.66 5.28
CA VAL A 6 18.61 4.92 5.30
C VAL A 6 19.84 5.80 5.46
N ILE A 7 19.85 6.99 4.86
CA ILE A 7 21.04 7.88 4.81
C ILE A 7 21.42 8.37 6.20
N LEU A 8 20.46 8.42 7.12
CA LEU A 8 20.68 8.93 8.48
C LEU A 8 21.18 7.87 9.46
N PHE A 9 21.20 6.59 9.11
CA PHE A 9 21.56 5.52 10.04
C PHE A 9 22.93 5.67 10.71
N PRO A 10 24.03 6.01 10.03
CA PRO A 10 25.31 6.22 10.71
C PRO A 10 25.23 7.27 11.82
N ALA A 11 24.67 8.44 11.53
CA ALA A 11 24.52 9.52 12.50
C ALA A 11 23.59 9.12 13.67
N ILE A 12 22.51 8.38 13.39
CA ILE A 12 21.56 7.93 14.40
C ILE A 12 22.19 6.91 15.34
N LYS A 13 22.95 5.95 14.81
CA LYS A 13 23.67 4.95 15.60
C LYS A 13 24.73 5.61 16.48
N GLN A 14 25.51 6.53 15.92
CA GLN A 14 26.57 7.24 16.63
C GLN A 14 26.04 8.21 17.69
N TYR A 15 24.78 8.66 17.58
CA TYR A 15 24.15 9.49 18.60
C TYR A 15 24.00 8.78 19.96
N GLY A 16 24.09 7.44 20.00
CA GLY A 16 24.10 6.65 21.22
C GLY A 16 22.80 6.64 22.02
N LYS A 17 21.67 6.97 21.40
CA LYS A 17 20.33 6.91 22.01
C LYS A 17 19.48 5.83 21.38
N PRO A 18 18.51 5.25 22.12
CA PRO A 18 17.55 4.35 21.51
C PRO A 18 16.88 4.98 20.28
N TRP A 19 16.78 4.20 19.22
CA TRP A 19 16.10 4.60 18.00
C TRP A 19 15.08 3.56 17.59
N VAL A 20 14.03 4.00 16.91
CA VAL A 20 12.92 3.17 16.47
C VAL A 20 12.81 3.27 14.97
N ARG A 21 12.81 2.13 14.28
CA ARG A 21 12.50 2.11 12.87
C ARG A 21 10.99 2.10 12.67
N VAL A 22 10.49 2.99 11.82
CA VAL A 22 9.11 2.97 11.33
C VAL A 22 9.15 2.44 9.91
N ILE A 23 8.40 1.37 9.65
CA ILE A 23 8.31 0.73 8.34
C ILE A 23 6.96 1.10 7.76
N SER A 24 6.99 2.01 6.79
CA SER A 24 5.79 2.59 6.17
C SER A 24 5.38 1.93 4.86
N CYS A 25 6.19 0.99 4.38
CA CYS A 25 5.94 0.16 3.20
C CYS A 25 5.41 -1.24 3.57
N SER A 26 5.43 -2.15 2.60
CA SER A 26 5.06 -3.56 2.81
C SER A 26 6.04 -4.28 3.75
N GLU A 27 5.56 -5.31 4.44
CA GLU A 27 6.32 -6.05 5.47
C GLU A 27 7.62 -6.67 4.94
N ASN A 28 7.66 -7.06 3.66
CA ASN A 28 8.82 -7.68 3.03
C ASN A 28 10.03 -6.75 2.87
N GLU A 29 9.93 -5.47 3.26
CA GLU A 29 11.09 -4.60 3.50
C GLU A 29 12.00 -5.15 4.61
N ILE A 30 11.46 -5.98 5.51
CA ILE A 30 12.24 -6.80 6.43
C ILE A 30 12.46 -8.14 5.76
N GLU A 31 13.62 -8.32 5.16
CA GLU A 31 13.93 -9.50 4.36
C GLU A 31 13.84 -10.83 5.14
N ASP A 32 13.48 -11.90 4.42
CA ASP A 32 13.56 -13.28 4.85
C ASP A 32 13.71 -14.14 3.58
N GLU A 33 14.32 -15.33 3.73
CA GLU A 33 14.59 -16.19 2.57
C GLU A 33 13.33 -16.72 1.90
N ASP A 34 12.25 -16.94 2.68
CA ASP A 34 11.03 -17.59 2.21
C ASP A 34 9.95 -16.60 1.76
N ILE A 35 10.14 -15.30 1.95
CA ILE A 35 9.18 -14.29 1.49
C ILE A 35 9.63 -13.60 0.19
N PRO A 36 8.71 -13.00 -0.58
CA PRO A 36 9.04 -12.25 -1.77
C PRO A 36 10.02 -11.12 -1.46
N PRO A 37 11.03 -10.87 -2.33
CA PRO A 37 11.87 -9.69 -2.20
C PRO A 37 11.03 -8.41 -2.25
N HIS A 38 11.40 -7.43 -1.46
CA HIS A 38 10.73 -6.12 -1.43
C HIS A 38 10.66 -5.50 -2.83
N LEU A 39 9.52 -4.92 -3.17
CA LEU A 39 9.17 -4.30 -4.46
C LEU A 39 9.09 -5.26 -5.66
N SER A 40 9.18 -6.56 -5.44
CA SER A 40 9.21 -7.54 -6.54
C SER A 40 7.84 -7.82 -7.15
N GLY A 41 6.77 -7.68 -6.39
CA GLY A 41 5.45 -8.15 -6.79
C GLY A 41 5.35 -9.66 -7.00
N CYS A 42 6.36 -10.43 -6.60
CA CYS A 42 6.33 -11.89 -6.69
C CYS A 42 5.31 -12.49 -5.72
N GLY A 43 4.70 -13.61 -6.08
CA GLY A 43 3.84 -14.37 -5.18
C GLY A 43 4.63 -15.00 -4.03
N GLU A 44 3.98 -15.20 -2.87
CA GLU A 44 4.60 -15.75 -1.66
C GLU A 44 5.30 -17.08 -1.89
N ASN A 45 4.75 -17.93 -2.77
CA ASN A 45 5.30 -19.26 -3.06
C ASN A 45 6.07 -19.34 -4.39
N ASP A 46 6.27 -18.23 -5.12
CA ASP A 46 7.01 -18.22 -6.39
C ASP A 46 8.52 -17.97 -6.15
N HIS A 47 9.18 -18.96 -5.54
CA HIS A 47 10.62 -18.89 -5.26
C HIS A 47 11.48 -18.68 -6.51
N ALA A 48 11.01 -19.10 -7.69
CA ALA A 48 11.72 -18.85 -8.95
C ALA A 48 11.66 -17.35 -9.33
N CYS A 49 10.53 -16.69 -9.10
CA CYS A 49 10.41 -15.23 -9.21
C CYS A 49 11.33 -14.53 -8.21
N HIS A 50 11.32 -14.98 -6.94
CA HIS A 50 12.18 -14.40 -5.90
C HIS A 50 13.65 -14.41 -6.32
N GLN A 51 14.16 -15.55 -6.80
CA GLN A 51 15.57 -15.67 -7.19
C GLN A 51 15.89 -14.77 -8.41
N ARG A 52 15.06 -14.83 -9.46
CA ARG A 52 15.28 -13.98 -10.66
C ARG A 52 15.28 -12.49 -10.31
N TYR A 53 14.37 -12.08 -9.42
CA TYR A 53 14.30 -10.68 -8.99
C TYR A 53 15.54 -10.27 -8.20
N ARG A 54 15.96 -11.08 -7.20
CA ARG A 54 17.17 -10.81 -6.40
C ARG A 54 18.41 -10.70 -7.29
N ASP A 55 18.59 -11.65 -8.22
CA ASP A 55 19.74 -11.63 -9.13
C ASP A 55 19.77 -10.37 -10.00
N HIS A 56 18.61 -10.00 -10.57
CA HIS A 56 18.49 -8.81 -11.38
C HIS A 56 18.68 -7.53 -10.56
N PHE A 57 18.00 -7.42 -9.42
CA PHE A 57 18.09 -6.27 -8.52
C PHE A 57 19.53 -6.05 -8.05
N ASN A 58 20.19 -7.09 -7.58
CA ASN A 58 21.57 -7.02 -7.09
C ASN A 58 22.54 -6.59 -8.21
N ALA A 59 22.34 -7.07 -9.44
CA ALA A 59 23.16 -6.65 -10.58
C ALA A 59 22.99 -5.17 -10.92
N VAL A 60 21.73 -4.68 -10.93
CA VAL A 60 21.40 -3.29 -11.27
C VAL A 60 21.83 -2.32 -10.17
N ILE A 61 21.59 -2.68 -8.91
CA ILE A 61 21.84 -1.79 -7.77
C ILE A 61 23.32 -1.73 -7.36
N LYS A 62 24.14 -2.68 -7.80
CA LYS A 62 25.52 -2.85 -7.34
C LYS A 62 26.34 -1.56 -7.31
N PRO A 63 26.39 -0.71 -8.36
CA PRO A 63 27.18 0.52 -8.31
C PRO A 63 26.75 1.47 -7.19
N ILE A 64 25.44 1.67 -7.03
CA ILE A 64 24.87 2.53 -5.97
C ILE A 64 25.11 1.92 -4.59
N HIS A 65 25.01 0.60 -4.49
CA HIS A 65 25.26 -0.11 -3.24
C HIS A 65 26.75 -0.06 -2.84
N ASP A 66 27.67 -0.17 -3.78
CA ASP A 66 29.11 -0.02 -3.53
C ASP A 66 29.44 1.40 -3.01
N ASP A 67 28.85 2.45 -3.62
CA ASP A 67 28.99 3.84 -3.17
C ASP A 67 28.39 4.04 -1.77
N PHE A 68 27.23 3.43 -1.50
CA PHE A 68 26.62 3.48 -0.18
C PHE A 68 27.47 2.77 0.89
N ASN A 69 28.03 1.61 0.60
CA ASN A 69 28.95 0.93 1.51
C ASN A 69 30.25 1.71 1.72
N ALA A 70 30.78 2.37 0.70
CA ALA A 70 31.92 3.27 0.87
C ALA A 70 31.60 4.45 1.80
N PHE A 71 30.38 5.00 1.69
CA PHE A 71 29.88 6.01 2.62
C PHE A 71 29.78 5.48 4.06
N LEU A 72 29.22 4.28 4.28
CA LEU A 72 29.14 3.67 5.61
C LEU A 72 30.50 3.49 6.23
N ILE A 73 31.47 2.93 5.50
CA ILE A 73 32.85 2.71 5.95
C ILE A 73 33.55 4.04 6.30
N ALA A 74 33.35 5.07 5.50
CA ALA A 74 33.90 6.40 5.77
C ALA A 74 33.33 7.06 7.04
N HIS A 75 32.22 6.51 7.58
CA HIS A 75 31.58 6.96 8.82
C HIS A 75 31.66 5.91 9.94
N ASP A 76 32.65 5.04 9.89
CA ASP A 76 32.92 4.01 10.90
C ASP A 76 31.80 2.98 11.10
N GLU A 77 30.97 2.75 10.04
CA GLU A 77 29.91 1.74 10.04
C GLU A 77 30.29 0.51 9.19
N ALA A 78 29.76 -0.66 9.57
CA ALA A 78 29.95 -1.88 8.80
C ALA A 78 29.18 -1.81 7.47
N PRO A 79 29.74 -2.33 6.36
CA PRO A 79 29.04 -2.44 5.10
C PRO A 79 27.90 -3.43 5.18
N TYR A 80 26.82 -3.19 4.40
CA TYR A 80 25.72 -4.13 4.28
C TYR A 80 25.93 -5.15 3.17
N PRO A 81 25.32 -6.34 3.29
CA PRO A 81 25.23 -7.30 2.19
C PRO A 81 24.59 -6.67 0.94
N ILE A 82 24.96 -7.19 -0.24
CA ILE A 82 24.41 -6.66 -1.51
C ILE A 82 22.88 -6.67 -1.50
N GLY A 83 22.30 -5.57 -1.94
CA GLY A 83 20.85 -5.37 -2.00
C GLY A 83 20.21 -4.80 -0.73
N GLN A 84 20.94 -4.79 0.38
CA GLN A 84 20.46 -4.23 1.65
C GLN A 84 20.90 -2.79 1.82
N PHE A 85 19.94 -1.92 2.16
CA PHE A 85 20.16 -0.50 2.46
C PHE A 85 19.62 -0.12 3.84
N PHE A 86 18.95 -1.06 4.51
CA PHE A 86 18.26 -0.85 5.77
C PHE A 86 18.70 -1.88 6.79
N GLU A 87 18.65 -1.51 8.04
CA GLU A 87 18.74 -2.45 9.14
C GLU A 87 17.53 -2.31 10.08
N ALA A 88 17.20 -3.38 10.76
CA ALA A 88 16.24 -3.34 11.85
C ALA A 88 16.83 -2.63 13.06
N SER A 89 16.02 -1.86 13.78
CA SER A 89 16.42 -1.33 15.07
C SER A 89 16.64 -2.49 16.08
N PRO A 90 17.71 -2.47 16.85
CA PRO A 90 17.90 -3.43 17.93
C PRO A 90 16.91 -3.22 19.09
N TYR A 91 16.23 -2.07 19.13
CA TYR A 91 15.30 -1.69 20.18
C TYR A 91 13.85 -1.96 19.80
N LEU A 92 13.33 -1.29 18.74
CA LEU A 92 11.94 -1.41 18.33
C LEU A 92 11.76 -1.08 16.85
N ASN A 93 10.93 -1.88 16.17
CA ASN A 93 10.53 -1.69 14.78
C ASN A 93 9.00 -1.68 14.71
N LEU A 94 8.43 -0.60 14.17
CA LEU A 94 7.00 -0.38 14.06
C LEU A 94 6.55 -0.54 12.61
N LEU A 95 5.72 -1.53 12.35
CA LEU A 95 5.22 -1.84 11.01
C LEU A 95 3.85 -1.17 10.81
N LEU A 96 3.78 -0.20 9.92
CA LEU A 96 2.52 0.40 9.46
C LEU A 96 1.89 -0.48 8.36
N TYR A 97 1.80 -1.77 8.62
CA TYR A 97 1.30 -2.77 7.68
C TYR A 97 0.24 -3.65 8.34
N PRO A 98 -0.84 -4.03 7.63
CA PRO A 98 -1.89 -4.85 8.21
C PRO A 98 -1.40 -6.26 8.55
N GLU A 99 -1.57 -6.71 9.79
CA GLU A 99 -1.18 -8.06 10.19
C GLU A 99 -1.92 -9.14 9.40
N ALA A 100 -3.14 -8.85 8.92
CA ALA A 100 -3.90 -9.74 8.06
C ALA A 100 -3.24 -10.00 6.69
N ALA A 101 -2.29 -9.16 6.28
CA ALA A 101 -1.53 -9.27 5.04
C ALA A 101 -0.08 -9.72 5.26
N LYS A 102 0.32 -10.10 6.48
CA LYS A 102 1.68 -10.56 6.79
C LYS A 102 2.07 -11.80 6.00
N PHE A 103 3.35 -11.94 5.74
CA PHE A 103 3.93 -13.09 5.07
C PHE A 103 4.23 -14.25 6.03
N LYS A 104 4.27 -15.46 5.49
CA LYS A 104 4.71 -16.65 6.24
C LYS A 104 6.23 -16.73 6.16
N ARG A 105 6.89 -16.26 7.21
CA ARG A 105 8.36 -16.19 7.30
C ARG A 105 8.99 -17.51 7.76
N ARG A 106 10.21 -17.80 7.29
CA ARG A 106 11.07 -18.83 7.88
C ARG A 106 11.50 -18.42 9.28
N HIS A 107 11.90 -17.15 9.44
CA HIS A 107 12.30 -16.57 10.71
C HIS A 107 11.25 -15.58 11.20
N PRO A 108 10.32 -16.01 12.09
CA PRO A 108 9.29 -15.13 12.61
C PRO A 108 9.90 -13.88 13.27
N LEU A 109 9.29 -12.75 13.06
CA LEU A 109 9.72 -11.50 13.69
C LEU A 109 9.55 -11.61 15.22
N ASP A 110 10.59 -11.25 15.97
CA ASP A 110 10.56 -11.22 17.43
C ASP A 110 9.51 -10.19 17.91
N PRO A 111 8.42 -10.62 18.56
CA PRO A 111 7.36 -9.71 18.99
C PRO A 111 7.80 -8.71 20.07
N ALA A 112 8.97 -8.92 20.72
CA ALA A 112 9.54 -7.93 21.62
C ALA A 112 10.14 -6.71 20.87
N LYS A 113 10.55 -6.92 19.61
CA LYS A 113 11.23 -5.90 18.80
C LYS A 113 10.44 -5.42 17.59
N PHE A 114 9.49 -6.20 17.12
CA PHE A 114 8.68 -5.89 15.93
C PHE A 114 7.19 -5.84 16.29
N GLN A 115 6.56 -4.73 16.01
CA GLN A 115 5.17 -4.51 16.37
C GLN A 115 4.37 -3.98 15.18
N TYR A 116 3.32 -4.70 14.80
CA TYR A 116 2.33 -4.19 13.85
C TYR A 116 1.49 -3.12 14.53
N LEU A 117 1.30 -2.01 13.82
CA LEU A 117 0.47 -0.89 14.26
C LEU A 117 -0.79 -0.83 13.41
N GLU A 118 -1.77 -1.61 13.79
CA GLU A 118 -3.08 -1.56 13.14
C GLU A 118 -3.91 -0.37 13.64
N GLY A 119 -4.86 0.09 12.84
CA GLY A 119 -5.68 1.24 13.18
C GLY A 119 -4.97 2.60 13.06
N CYS A 120 -3.80 2.65 12.42
CA CYS A 120 -3.10 3.91 12.10
C CYS A 120 -3.72 4.60 10.87
N VAL A 121 -5.03 4.81 10.86
CA VAL A 121 -5.72 5.54 9.80
C VAL A 121 -5.93 6.98 10.23
N ARG A 122 -5.45 7.93 9.40
CA ARG A 122 -5.58 9.35 9.70
C ARG A 122 -7.04 9.80 9.70
N GLN A 123 -7.33 10.80 10.51
CA GLN A 123 -8.63 11.45 10.51
C GLN A 123 -8.65 12.61 9.50
N GLU A 124 -9.72 12.69 8.73
CA GLU A 124 -9.94 13.74 7.74
C GLU A 124 -11.30 14.41 7.98
N LYS A 125 -11.51 15.57 7.32
CA LYS A 125 -12.80 16.26 7.38
C LYS A 125 -13.92 15.36 6.88
N PRO A 126 -15.10 15.39 7.51
CA PRO A 126 -16.27 14.66 7.02
C PRO A 126 -16.55 14.98 5.56
N TYR A 127 -16.95 13.97 4.80
CA TYR A 127 -17.31 14.10 3.41
C TYR A 127 -18.73 13.59 3.19
N THR A 128 -19.50 14.34 2.43
CA THR A 128 -20.84 13.93 1.98
C THR A 128 -20.77 13.64 0.49
N VAL A 129 -21.11 12.43 0.11
CA VAL A 129 -21.15 12.02 -1.30
C VAL A 129 -22.19 12.86 -2.03
N PRO A 130 -21.83 13.60 -3.09
CA PRO A 130 -22.77 14.41 -3.86
C PRO A 130 -23.79 13.54 -4.60
N THR A 131 -24.94 14.13 -4.95
CA THR A 131 -25.89 13.52 -5.87
C THR A 131 -25.29 13.49 -7.28
N PHE A 132 -25.36 12.34 -7.92
CA PHE A 132 -24.94 12.17 -9.31
C PHE A 132 -26.09 12.54 -10.25
N ALA A 133 -25.76 12.99 -11.45
CA ALA A 133 -26.78 13.27 -12.47
C ALA A 133 -27.44 11.98 -13.00
N LYS A 134 -26.74 10.83 -12.88
CA LYS A 134 -27.22 9.51 -13.31
C LYS A 134 -26.80 8.39 -12.34
N ASN A 135 -27.56 7.31 -12.31
CA ASN A 135 -27.27 6.06 -11.58
C ASN A 135 -27.18 6.23 -10.04
N ASN A 136 -27.97 7.11 -9.44
CA ASN A 136 -27.90 7.36 -7.99
C ASN A 136 -28.09 6.10 -7.11
N ASP A 137 -28.70 5.06 -7.63
CA ASP A 137 -28.91 3.78 -6.94
C ASP A 137 -27.81 2.75 -7.21
N GLY A 138 -26.87 3.05 -8.12
CA GLY A 138 -25.77 2.16 -8.47
C GLY A 138 -24.70 2.09 -7.38
N PRO A 139 -23.89 1.00 -7.33
CA PRO A 139 -22.74 0.92 -6.45
C PRO A 139 -21.78 2.10 -6.66
N LEU A 140 -21.21 2.58 -5.58
CA LEU A 140 -20.27 3.70 -5.58
C LEU A 140 -18.83 3.19 -5.53
N LEU A 141 -18.01 3.64 -6.46
CA LEU A 141 -16.60 3.32 -6.54
C LEU A 141 -15.74 4.55 -6.20
N TYR A 142 -14.58 4.32 -5.61
CA TYR A 142 -13.56 5.35 -5.47
C TYR A 142 -12.32 4.96 -6.27
N VAL A 143 -11.80 5.90 -7.08
CA VAL A 143 -10.61 5.70 -7.92
C VAL A 143 -9.55 6.71 -7.54
N SER A 144 -8.36 6.23 -7.14
CA SER A 144 -7.26 7.12 -6.76
C SER A 144 -5.90 6.45 -6.98
N PHE A 145 -5.07 7.06 -7.81
CA PHE A 145 -3.70 6.57 -8.02
C PHE A 145 -2.64 7.39 -7.27
N GLY A 146 -3.05 8.11 -6.22
CA GLY A 146 -2.14 8.91 -5.40
C GLY A 146 -1.55 10.10 -6.15
N SER A 147 -0.59 10.78 -5.55
CA SER A 147 0.00 11.99 -6.11
C SER A 147 0.81 11.74 -7.39
N LEU A 148 1.55 10.62 -7.44
CA LEU A 148 2.36 10.28 -8.61
C LEU A 148 1.52 9.68 -9.73
N GLY A 149 0.63 8.75 -9.42
CA GLY A 149 -0.18 8.05 -10.39
C GLY A 149 -1.31 8.90 -11.00
N ALA A 150 -1.69 10.01 -10.36
CA ALA A 150 -2.66 10.97 -10.91
C ALA A 150 -2.19 11.64 -12.22
N GLY A 151 -0.87 11.69 -12.46
CA GLY A 151 -0.28 12.16 -13.71
C GLY A 151 -0.53 11.24 -14.92
N ASP A 152 -1.00 10.02 -14.69
CA ASP A 152 -1.37 9.08 -15.76
C ASP A 152 -2.79 9.38 -16.27
N VAL A 153 -2.91 10.50 -16.96
CA VAL A 153 -4.18 11.06 -17.41
C VAL A 153 -4.90 10.13 -18.39
N ASP A 154 -4.17 9.48 -19.28
CA ASP A 154 -4.76 8.59 -20.28
C ASP A 154 -5.36 7.33 -19.66
N LEU A 155 -4.71 6.75 -18.67
CA LEU A 155 -5.25 5.63 -17.90
C LEU A 155 -6.52 6.04 -17.16
N LEU A 156 -6.48 7.17 -16.46
CA LEU A 156 -7.67 7.66 -15.73
C LEU A 156 -8.83 7.97 -16.66
N LYS A 157 -8.58 8.59 -17.81
CA LYS A 157 -9.61 8.81 -18.85
C LYS A 157 -10.21 7.51 -19.36
N ARG A 158 -9.38 6.48 -19.56
CA ARG A 158 -9.85 5.15 -19.98
C ARG A 158 -10.75 4.52 -18.92
N ILE A 159 -10.33 4.55 -17.64
CA ILE A 159 -11.16 4.04 -16.52
C ILE A 159 -12.48 4.82 -16.44
N ILE A 160 -12.46 6.15 -16.49
CA ILE A 160 -13.64 7.01 -16.47
C ILE A 160 -14.58 6.66 -17.63
N ALA A 161 -14.06 6.50 -18.84
CA ALA A 161 -14.85 6.13 -20.01
C ALA A 161 -15.50 4.75 -19.89
N THR A 162 -14.77 3.78 -19.32
CA THR A 162 -15.29 2.44 -19.05
C THR A 162 -16.41 2.50 -17.99
N LEU A 163 -16.18 3.17 -16.85
CA LEU A 163 -17.18 3.31 -15.78
C LEU A 163 -18.41 4.11 -16.24
N GLY A 164 -18.22 5.09 -17.12
CA GLY A 164 -19.28 5.90 -17.71
C GLY A 164 -20.35 5.10 -18.47
N LYS A 165 -20.01 3.90 -18.94
CA LYS A 165 -20.92 3.00 -19.67
C LYS A 165 -21.66 2.03 -18.74
N THR A 166 -21.43 2.10 -17.44
CA THR A 166 -21.94 1.13 -16.46
C THR A 166 -23.04 1.71 -15.57
N ARG A 167 -23.59 0.87 -14.70
CA ARG A 167 -24.51 1.28 -13.63
C ARG A 167 -23.81 1.87 -12.40
N TYR A 168 -22.47 1.83 -12.34
CA TYR A 168 -21.72 2.32 -11.20
C TYR A 168 -21.70 3.84 -11.14
N ARG A 169 -21.53 4.36 -9.94
CA ARG A 169 -21.12 5.74 -9.67
C ARG A 169 -19.65 5.76 -9.34
N ALA A 170 -18.92 6.79 -9.68
CA ALA A 170 -17.51 6.86 -9.35
C ALA A 170 -17.09 8.25 -8.87
N LEU A 171 -16.31 8.27 -7.80
CA LEU A 171 -15.51 9.42 -7.36
C LEU A 171 -14.07 9.18 -7.81
N VAL A 172 -13.52 10.08 -8.62
CA VAL A 172 -12.18 9.90 -9.22
C VAL A 172 -11.27 11.04 -8.81
N ASN A 173 -10.20 10.70 -8.10
CA ASN A 173 -9.15 11.64 -7.71
C ASN A 173 -8.13 11.76 -8.84
N VAL A 174 -7.99 12.95 -9.41
CA VAL A 174 -7.11 13.23 -10.55
C VAL A 174 -5.95 14.18 -10.20
N GLY A 175 -5.76 14.49 -8.92
CA GLY A 175 -4.69 15.39 -8.48
C GLY A 175 -4.74 16.76 -9.17
N GLY A 176 -3.59 17.31 -9.48
CA GLY A 176 -3.46 18.63 -10.14
C GLY A 176 -3.89 18.67 -11.60
N TYR A 177 -4.46 17.60 -12.15
CA TYR A 177 -4.75 17.48 -13.59
C TYR A 177 -6.25 17.65 -13.93
N LYS A 178 -7.07 18.19 -13.01
CA LYS A 178 -8.53 18.29 -13.19
C LYS A 178 -8.94 18.98 -14.50
N ASP A 179 -8.20 20.00 -14.92
CA ASP A 179 -8.49 20.75 -16.15
C ASP A 179 -8.38 19.90 -17.43
N GLN A 180 -7.73 18.74 -17.36
CA GLN A 180 -7.63 17.80 -18.48
C GLN A 180 -8.87 16.92 -18.67
N TYR A 181 -9.87 17.03 -17.79
CA TYR A 181 -11.10 16.21 -17.76
C TYR A 181 -12.34 17.06 -18.09
N ALA A 182 -12.34 17.72 -19.26
CA ALA A 182 -13.43 18.62 -19.66
C ALA A 182 -14.79 17.93 -19.91
N GLN A 183 -14.77 16.63 -20.25
CA GLN A 183 -15.98 15.83 -20.48
C GLN A 183 -15.95 14.61 -19.58
N VAL A 184 -16.85 14.60 -18.60
CA VAL A 184 -16.98 13.52 -17.61
C VAL A 184 -18.40 12.93 -17.71
N PRO A 185 -18.56 11.60 -17.75
CA PRO A 185 -19.88 10.96 -17.74
C PRO A 185 -20.72 11.37 -16.52
N GLU A 186 -22.04 11.44 -16.66
CA GLU A 186 -22.98 11.90 -15.63
C GLU A 186 -22.98 11.06 -14.34
N ASN A 187 -22.47 9.83 -14.38
CA ASN A 187 -22.29 8.92 -13.24
C ASN A 187 -20.87 8.96 -12.63
N VAL A 188 -20.03 9.91 -13.05
CA VAL A 188 -18.66 10.08 -12.55
C VAL A 188 -18.46 11.51 -12.05
N ILE A 189 -17.83 11.65 -10.89
CA ILE A 189 -17.40 12.94 -10.34
C ILE A 189 -15.88 12.93 -10.26
N VAL A 190 -15.25 13.94 -10.83
CA VAL A 190 -13.81 14.12 -10.89
C VAL A 190 -13.40 15.31 -10.02
N GLU A 191 -12.49 15.07 -9.07
CA GLU A 191 -11.94 16.13 -8.23
C GLU A 191 -10.41 16.05 -8.11
N SER A 192 -9.79 17.19 -7.86
CA SER A 192 -8.35 17.27 -7.62
C SER A 192 -7.94 16.58 -6.32
N TRP A 193 -8.84 16.47 -5.36
CA TRP A 193 -8.59 15.87 -4.07
C TRP A 193 -9.87 15.43 -3.37
N PHE A 194 -9.78 14.32 -2.64
CA PHE A 194 -10.84 13.86 -1.73
C PHE A 194 -10.24 13.54 -0.36
N PRO A 195 -10.97 13.75 0.73
CA PRO A 195 -10.57 13.28 2.06
C PRO A 195 -10.74 11.76 2.12
N GLN A 196 -9.78 11.03 1.57
CA GLN A 196 -9.86 9.58 1.29
C GLN A 196 -10.35 8.75 2.48
N PRO A 197 -9.85 8.92 3.74
CA PRO A 197 -10.36 8.17 4.88
C PRO A 197 -11.82 8.44 5.23
N SER A 198 -12.39 9.57 4.78
CA SER A 198 -13.81 9.90 4.95
C SER A 198 -14.66 9.43 3.76
N VAL A 199 -14.05 9.17 2.61
CA VAL A 199 -14.72 8.66 1.40
C VAL A 199 -14.80 7.14 1.41
N ILE A 200 -13.70 6.44 1.71
CA ILE A 200 -13.61 4.98 1.64
C ILE A 200 -14.73 4.27 2.42
N PRO A 201 -15.13 4.68 3.64
CA PRO A 201 -16.24 4.03 4.35
C PRO A 201 -17.56 4.03 3.59
N GLN A 202 -17.78 5.00 2.70
CA GLN A 202 -19.04 5.25 1.98
C GLN A 202 -19.10 4.59 0.60
N VAL A 203 -18.00 4.00 0.11
CA VAL A 203 -17.95 3.34 -1.20
C VAL A 203 -18.08 1.83 -1.09
N ASP A 204 -18.39 1.18 -2.21
CA ASP A 204 -18.56 -0.28 -2.27
C ASP A 204 -17.26 -0.99 -2.70
N ALA A 205 -16.41 -0.33 -3.49
CA ALA A 205 -15.09 -0.84 -3.85
C ALA A 205 -14.13 0.32 -4.19
N VAL A 206 -12.83 0.03 -4.16
CA VAL A 206 -11.77 1.01 -4.44
C VAL A 206 -10.86 0.50 -5.56
N ILE A 207 -10.49 1.38 -6.50
CA ILE A 207 -9.46 1.12 -7.51
C ILE A 207 -8.29 2.05 -7.20
N HIS A 208 -7.10 1.47 -6.94
CA HIS A 208 -5.94 2.28 -6.56
C HIS A 208 -4.60 1.69 -7.02
N HIS A 209 -3.51 2.44 -6.83
CA HIS A 209 -2.16 2.09 -7.29
C HIS A 209 -1.40 1.13 -6.36
N GLY A 210 -1.95 0.77 -5.21
CA GLY A 210 -1.32 -0.17 -4.29
C GLY A 210 -0.42 0.44 -3.21
N GLY A 211 -0.28 1.77 -3.12
CA GLY A 211 0.49 2.38 -2.03
C GLY A 211 -0.08 1.99 -0.66
N ASN A 212 0.81 1.80 0.32
CA ASN A 212 0.49 1.18 1.61
C ASN A 212 -0.66 1.86 2.37
N ASN A 213 -0.75 3.20 2.34
CA ASN A 213 -1.84 3.91 3.01
C ASN A 213 -3.21 3.52 2.44
N SER A 214 -3.36 3.50 1.11
CA SER A 214 -4.63 3.13 0.47
C SER A 214 -4.96 1.65 0.70
N PHE A 215 -3.96 0.77 0.64
CA PHE A 215 -4.10 -0.65 0.95
C PHE A 215 -4.59 -0.85 2.38
N THR A 216 -3.93 -0.23 3.36
CA THR A 216 -4.30 -0.30 4.79
C THR A 216 -5.69 0.29 5.05
N GLU A 217 -6.01 1.44 4.45
CA GLU A 217 -7.33 2.08 4.60
C GLU A 217 -8.46 1.21 4.03
N CYS A 218 -8.25 0.55 2.87
CA CYS A 218 -9.23 -0.38 2.31
C CYS A 218 -9.51 -1.56 3.26
N LEU A 219 -8.48 -2.17 3.82
CA LEU A 219 -8.62 -3.27 4.78
C LEU A 219 -9.27 -2.81 6.09
N TYR A 220 -8.86 -1.64 6.61
CA TYR A 220 -9.41 -1.05 7.82
C TYR A 220 -10.92 -0.78 7.71
N PHE A 221 -11.37 -0.25 6.57
CA PHE A 221 -12.79 0.03 6.33
C PHE A 221 -13.55 -1.17 5.71
N GLY A 222 -12.90 -2.30 5.51
CA GLY A 222 -13.54 -3.51 4.97
C GLY A 222 -13.99 -3.36 3.52
N LYS A 223 -13.24 -2.63 2.69
CA LYS A 223 -13.58 -2.37 1.30
C LYS A 223 -12.70 -3.17 0.35
N PRO A 224 -13.29 -3.90 -0.60
CA PRO A 224 -12.52 -4.63 -1.59
C PRO A 224 -11.76 -3.67 -2.50
N ALA A 225 -10.54 -4.06 -2.85
CA ALA A 225 -9.68 -3.25 -3.69
C ALA A 225 -9.34 -3.94 -5.02
N ILE A 226 -9.26 -3.15 -6.09
CA ILE A 226 -8.60 -3.52 -7.34
C ILE A 226 -7.32 -2.68 -7.41
N ILE A 227 -6.17 -3.34 -7.36
CA ILE A 227 -4.88 -2.68 -7.34
C ILE A 227 -4.24 -2.76 -8.72
N MET A 228 -4.03 -1.59 -9.34
CA MET A 228 -3.26 -1.42 -10.58
C MET A 228 -1.91 -0.80 -10.22
N PRO A 229 -0.86 -1.61 -9.99
CA PRO A 229 0.38 -1.12 -9.40
C PRO A 229 1.10 -0.12 -10.29
N TYR A 230 1.81 0.81 -9.68
CA TYR A 230 2.58 1.84 -10.38
C TYR A 230 4.07 1.74 -10.06
N VAL A 231 4.44 1.95 -8.80
CA VAL A 231 5.82 1.94 -8.31
C VAL A 231 5.86 1.40 -6.88
N TRP A 232 7.05 1.11 -6.38
CA TRP A 232 7.35 0.70 -5.01
C TRP A 232 6.49 -0.48 -4.52
N ASP A 233 6.02 -0.42 -3.29
CA ASP A 233 5.18 -1.41 -2.62
C ASP A 233 3.83 -1.68 -3.31
N GLY A 234 3.47 -0.89 -4.32
CA GLY A 234 2.27 -1.12 -5.12
C GLY A 234 2.23 -2.50 -5.77
N HIS A 235 3.38 -3.00 -6.24
CA HIS A 235 3.49 -4.33 -6.84
C HIS A 235 3.29 -5.44 -5.81
N ASP A 236 3.91 -5.31 -4.63
CA ASP A 236 3.77 -6.28 -3.54
C ASP A 236 2.32 -6.30 -3.02
N ASN A 237 1.72 -5.12 -2.81
CA ASN A 237 0.35 -5.01 -2.34
C ASN A 237 -0.68 -5.51 -3.38
N ALA A 238 -0.40 -5.38 -4.70
CA ALA A 238 -1.25 -5.92 -5.75
C ALA A 238 -1.29 -7.46 -5.73
N THR A 239 -0.16 -8.10 -5.52
CA THR A 239 -0.09 -9.55 -5.34
C THR A 239 -0.71 -9.97 -4.02
N ARG A 240 -0.40 -9.23 -2.94
CA ARG A 240 -0.84 -9.59 -1.60
C ARG A 240 -2.34 -9.46 -1.37
N VAL A 241 -3.01 -8.46 -1.98
CA VAL A 241 -4.47 -8.32 -1.88
C VAL A 241 -5.20 -9.54 -2.43
N GLU A 242 -4.68 -10.13 -3.51
CA GLU A 242 -5.24 -11.32 -4.16
C GLU A 242 -4.94 -12.59 -3.36
N GLU A 243 -3.69 -12.82 -2.97
CA GLU A 243 -3.27 -13.98 -2.16
C GLU A 243 -4.01 -14.08 -0.83
N THR A 244 -4.30 -12.94 -0.22
CA THR A 244 -5.01 -12.88 1.05
C THR A 244 -6.53 -12.82 0.90
N GLY A 245 -7.06 -12.78 -0.32
CA GLY A 245 -8.49 -12.80 -0.60
C GLY A 245 -9.25 -11.53 -0.21
N HIS A 246 -8.60 -10.37 -0.30
CA HIS A 246 -9.21 -9.08 0.01
C HIS A 246 -9.59 -8.26 -1.23
N GLY A 247 -9.24 -8.75 -2.43
CA GLY A 247 -9.47 -8.08 -3.70
C GLY A 247 -8.63 -8.67 -4.82
N PHE A 248 -8.25 -7.83 -5.79
CA PHE A 248 -7.53 -8.27 -6.99
C PHE A 248 -6.37 -7.35 -7.35
N GLY A 249 -5.26 -7.95 -7.80
CA GLY A 249 -4.27 -7.27 -8.61
C GLY A 249 -4.73 -7.23 -10.08
N MET A 250 -4.42 -6.13 -10.78
CA MET A 250 -4.62 -6.01 -12.23
C MET A 250 -3.42 -5.34 -12.88
N PRO A 251 -3.02 -5.74 -14.10
CA PRO A 251 -2.04 -4.97 -14.87
C PRO A 251 -2.50 -3.52 -15.02
N ARG A 252 -1.56 -2.56 -14.96
CA ARG A 252 -1.89 -1.15 -15.05
C ARG A 252 -2.47 -0.75 -16.41
N TYR A 253 -1.94 -1.31 -17.51
CA TYR A 253 -2.29 -0.91 -18.88
C TYR A 253 -2.90 -2.04 -19.70
N ASP A 254 -2.54 -3.28 -19.43
CA ASP A 254 -2.96 -4.45 -20.22
C ASP A 254 -4.22 -5.09 -19.62
N TRP A 255 -5.37 -4.52 -19.93
CA TRP A 255 -6.69 -4.99 -19.53
C TRP A 255 -7.76 -4.55 -20.53
N THR A 256 -8.88 -5.22 -20.56
CA THR A 256 -10.07 -4.84 -21.33
C THR A 256 -11.15 -4.24 -20.42
N ASP A 257 -12.08 -3.45 -21.00
CA ASP A 257 -13.24 -2.93 -20.27
C ASP A 257 -14.01 -4.07 -19.56
N ALA A 258 -14.16 -5.21 -20.24
CA ALA A 258 -14.86 -6.38 -19.71
C ALA A 258 -14.17 -6.98 -18.48
N GLU A 259 -12.84 -7.08 -18.49
CA GLU A 259 -12.04 -7.58 -17.36
C GLU A 259 -12.16 -6.68 -16.15
N LEU A 260 -12.04 -5.36 -16.34
CA LEU A 260 -12.21 -4.40 -15.23
C LEU A 260 -13.61 -4.51 -14.62
N ILE A 261 -14.66 -4.54 -15.46
CA ILE A 261 -16.04 -4.67 -14.99
C ILE A 261 -16.25 -6.01 -14.26
N ALA A 262 -15.71 -7.11 -14.78
CA ALA A 262 -15.81 -8.43 -14.15
C ALA A 262 -15.15 -8.45 -12.76
N ARG A 263 -13.97 -7.84 -12.61
CA ARG A 263 -13.28 -7.72 -11.30
C ARG A 263 -14.08 -6.85 -10.33
N ILE A 264 -14.67 -5.74 -10.79
CA ILE A 264 -15.55 -4.90 -9.97
C ILE A 264 -16.76 -5.71 -9.50
N GLU A 265 -17.46 -6.41 -10.40
CA GLU A 265 -18.62 -7.23 -10.03
C GLU A 265 -18.25 -8.31 -9.01
N THR A 266 -17.10 -8.97 -9.16
CA THR A 266 -16.63 -9.96 -8.19
C THR A 266 -16.37 -9.31 -6.83
N CYS A 267 -15.70 -8.16 -6.78
CA CYS A 267 -15.52 -7.40 -5.54
C CYS A 267 -16.85 -7.08 -4.85
N LEU A 268 -17.87 -6.73 -5.64
CA LEU A 268 -19.18 -6.32 -5.11
C LEU A 268 -20.05 -7.50 -4.67
N THR A 269 -19.84 -8.71 -5.21
CA THR A 269 -20.80 -9.83 -5.06
C THR A 269 -20.23 -11.04 -4.34
N ASP A 270 -18.92 -11.27 -4.37
CA ASP A 270 -18.30 -12.45 -3.78
C ASP A 270 -18.45 -12.46 -2.25
N PRO A 271 -19.15 -13.45 -1.68
CA PRO A 271 -19.35 -13.56 -0.24
C PRO A 271 -18.05 -13.88 0.53
N ALA A 272 -17.08 -14.56 -0.10
CA ALA A 272 -15.82 -14.91 0.53
C ALA A 272 -14.95 -13.66 0.75
N ILE A 273 -14.84 -12.78 -0.25
CA ILE A 273 -14.16 -11.49 -0.14
C ILE A 273 -14.82 -10.64 0.95
N LYS A 274 -16.15 -10.54 0.94
CA LYS A 274 -16.91 -9.76 1.96
C LYS A 274 -16.68 -10.29 3.38
N ALA A 275 -16.75 -11.58 3.59
CA ALA A 275 -16.53 -12.20 4.91
C ALA A 275 -15.09 -12.00 5.38
N LYS A 276 -14.12 -12.12 4.47
CA LYS A 276 -12.71 -11.90 4.77
C LYS A 276 -12.46 -10.45 5.19
N LEU A 277 -12.94 -9.49 4.40
CA LEU A 277 -12.83 -8.06 4.68
C LEU A 277 -13.51 -7.66 5.99
N ALA A 278 -14.71 -8.16 6.27
CA ALA A 278 -15.41 -7.89 7.52
C ALA A 278 -14.62 -8.36 8.74
N LYS A 279 -14.01 -9.56 8.66
CA LYS A 279 -13.16 -10.09 9.73
C LYS A 279 -11.90 -9.22 9.91
N THR A 280 -11.20 -8.92 8.83
CA THR A 280 -9.98 -8.10 8.87
C THR A 280 -10.25 -6.70 9.41
N SER A 281 -11.30 -6.05 8.90
CA SER A 281 -11.71 -4.71 9.35
C SER A 281 -12.03 -4.69 10.85
N ALA A 282 -12.78 -5.66 11.34
CA ALA A 282 -13.10 -5.76 12.77
C ALA A 282 -11.84 -5.94 13.64
N GLN A 283 -10.88 -6.73 13.19
CA GLN A 283 -9.60 -6.92 13.88
C GLN A 283 -8.78 -5.63 13.93
N MET A 284 -8.66 -4.93 12.79
CA MET A 284 -7.91 -3.68 12.70
C MET A 284 -8.56 -2.55 13.51
N GLN A 285 -9.88 -2.43 13.48
CA GLN A 285 -10.62 -1.39 14.20
C GLN A 285 -10.66 -1.61 15.73
N ALA A 286 -10.41 -2.83 16.19
CA ALA A 286 -10.28 -3.14 17.61
C ALA A 286 -8.96 -2.63 18.22
N GLN A 287 -8.02 -2.14 17.40
CA GLN A 287 -6.72 -1.66 17.84
C GLN A 287 -6.60 -0.15 17.64
N ASN A 288 -5.84 0.49 18.56
CA ASN A 288 -5.43 1.89 18.44
C ASN A 288 -3.92 1.94 18.23
N GLY A 289 -3.49 1.91 16.98
CA GLY A 289 -2.07 1.89 16.60
C GLY A 289 -1.28 3.09 17.16
N PRO A 290 -1.77 4.33 17.07
CA PRO A 290 -1.08 5.48 17.66
C PRO A 290 -0.88 5.37 19.17
N GLU A 291 -1.89 4.93 19.93
CA GLU A 291 -1.78 4.73 21.37
C GLU A 291 -0.82 3.58 21.72
N LYS A 292 -0.90 2.47 20.97
CA LYS A 292 0.05 1.36 21.09
C LYS A 292 1.48 1.84 20.85
N ALA A 293 1.72 2.63 19.81
CA ALA A 293 3.04 3.18 19.48
C ALA A 293 3.54 4.08 20.63
N ALA A 294 2.71 4.98 21.14
CA ALA A 294 3.07 5.86 22.26
C ALA A 294 3.51 5.05 23.48
N GLY A 295 2.71 4.07 23.91
CA GLY A 295 3.04 3.22 25.06
C GLY A 295 4.27 2.33 24.85
N LEU A 296 4.62 1.96 23.60
CA LEU A 296 5.87 1.26 23.29
C LEU A 296 7.08 2.19 23.35
N LEU A 297 6.94 3.41 22.86
CA LEU A 297 7.99 4.44 22.91
C LEU A 297 8.33 4.86 24.34
N GLU A 298 7.31 5.04 25.18
CA GLU A 298 7.50 5.39 26.61
C GLU A 298 8.34 4.34 27.36
N LYS A 299 8.26 3.06 26.99
CA LYS A 299 9.07 1.99 27.60
C LYS A 299 10.55 2.03 27.23
N LEU A 300 10.93 2.81 26.21
CA LEU A 300 12.32 2.98 25.79
C LEU A 300 13.00 4.19 26.45
N LEU A 301 12.23 5.05 27.15
CA LEU A 301 12.72 6.21 27.87
C LEU A 301 13.17 5.83 29.28
#